data_053ae13ef4a4d8c15de8af3aba47813a
#
_entry.id   053ae13ef4a4d8c15de8af3aba47813a
#
_cell.length_a   1.000
_cell.length_b   1.000
_cell.length_c   1.000
_cell.angle_alpha   90.00
_cell.angle_beta   90.00
_cell.angle_gamma   90.00
#
_symmetry.space_group_name_H-M   'P 1'
#
loop_
_entity.id
_entity.type
_entity.pdbx_description
1 polymer ?
#
loop_
_entity_poly.entity_id
_entity_poly.type
_entity_poly.pdbx_seq_one_letter_code
_entity_poly.pdbx_strand_id
1 'polypeptide(L)'
;MEEMHIAAQDAENGLPSRRPIIEMTIPTVFDKTISPSGKHVIGLFIQYTPYKPSDGSWENPAYRESFAQRCFSMIDEYAPGFSSSIIGYDMLTPPDLEREIGLTGGNIFHGSMGLDSLFLMRPVKGWSNYRTPVEGLYLCGSGAHPGGGVMGAPGRNAAHVVIEDLKKS
;
A
#
# COMPACT_ATOMS: atom_id res chain seq x y z
N MET A 1 5.10 -5.00 -19.64
CA MET A 1 6.34 -4.87 -18.83
C MET A 1 6.99 -3.51 -18.98
N GLU A 2 7.03 -2.95 -20.18
CA GLU A 2 7.60 -1.60 -20.43
C GLU A 2 6.90 -0.49 -19.63
N GLU A 3 5.57 -0.47 -19.62
CA GLU A 3 4.79 0.52 -18.84
C GLU A 3 5.03 0.44 -17.33
N MET A 4 5.19 -0.77 -16.79
CA MET A 4 5.53 -0.95 -15.37
C MET A 4 6.91 -0.39 -15.04
N HIS A 5 7.87 -0.57 -15.95
CA HIS A 5 9.21 0.00 -15.78
C HIS A 5 9.19 1.53 -15.84
N ILE A 6 8.44 2.10 -16.78
CA ILE A 6 8.25 3.55 -16.89
C ILE A 6 7.58 4.11 -15.62
N ALA A 7 6.56 3.43 -15.10
CA ALA A 7 5.87 3.85 -13.88
C ALA A 7 6.82 3.89 -12.67
N ALA A 8 7.66 2.88 -12.52
CA ALA A 8 8.67 2.84 -11.46
C ALA A 8 9.72 3.95 -11.65
N GLN A 9 10.21 4.15 -12.86
CA GLN A 9 11.19 5.17 -13.20
C GLN A 9 10.69 6.60 -12.95
N ASP A 10 9.40 6.89 -13.25
CA ASP A 10 8.79 8.17 -12.91
C ASP A 10 8.86 8.41 -11.39
N ALA A 11 8.53 7.40 -10.58
CA ALA A 11 8.58 7.52 -9.12
C ALA A 11 10.00 7.67 -8.57
N GLU A 12 10.99 6.99 -9.14
CA GLU A 12 12.41 7.16 -8.81
C GLU A 12 12.89 8.59 -9.10
N ASN A 13 12.33 9.23 -10.13
CA ASN A 13 12.57 10.64 -10.45
C ASN A 13 11.75 11.62 -9.59
N GLY A 14 11.00 11.12 -8.62
CA GLY A 14 10.16 11.91 -7.74
C GLY A 14 8.85 12.38 -8.37
N LEU A 15 8.40 11.76 -9.44
CA LEU A 15 7.16 12.12 -10.14
C LEU A 15 6.09 11.05 -9.91
N PRO A 16 4.83 11.42 -9.70
CA PRO A 16 3.73 10.48 -9.83
C PRO A 16 3.68 9.95 -11.26
N SER A 17 3.55 8.63 -11.38
CA SER A 17 3.59 7.98 -12.69
C SER A 17 2.66 8.64 -13.72
N ARG A 18 3.17 8.84 -14.93
CA ARG A 18 2.39 9.33 -16.06
C ARG A 18 1.35 8.29 -16.51
N ARG A 19 1.69 7.02 -16.39
CA ARG A 19 0.79 5.87 -16.56
C ARG A 19 0.92 4.95 -15.36
N PRO A 20 0.20 5.26 -14.25
CA PRO A 20 0.29 4.46 -13.03
C PRO A 20 -0.27 3.05 -13.25
N ILE A 21 0.24 2.11 -12.48
CA ILE A 21 -0.34 0.78 -12.35
C ILE A 21 -1.57 0.92 -11.45
N ILE A 22 -2.72 0.45 -11.93
CA ILE A 22 -3.99 0.55 -11.21
C ILE A 22 -4.51 -0.86 -10.94
N GLU A 23 -4.57 -1.24 -9.68
CA GLU A 23 -5.28 -2.44 -9.25
C GLU A 23 -6.69 -2.04 -8.82
N MET A 24 -7.70 -2.55 -9.53
CA MET A 24 -9.10 -2.22 -9.29
C MET A 24 -9.82 -3.38 -8.60
N THR A 25 -10.56 -3.07 -7.55
CA THR A 25 -11.46 -4.00 -6.87
C THR A 25 -12.88 -3.43 -6.81
N ILE A 26 -13.89 -4.30 -6.93
CA ILE A 26 -15.30 -3.93 -6.85
C ILE A 26 -15.97 -4.79 -5.76
N PRO A 27 -15.76 -4.48 -4.46
CA PRO A 27 -16.24 -5.31 -3.36
C PRO A 27 -17.76 -5.47 -3.34
N THR A 28 -18.51 -4.52 -3.87
CA THR A 28 -19.97 -4.59 -3.98
C THR A 28 -20.49 -5.71 -4.90
N VAL A 29 -19.61 -6.38 -5.66
CA VAL A 29 -19.99 -7.61 -6.40
C VAL A 29 -20.29 -8.73 -5.42
N PHE A 30 -19.58 -8.80 -4.30
CA PHE A 30 -19.71 -9.83 -3.27
C PHE A 30 -20.57 -9.39 -2.10
N ASP A 31 -20.45 -8.15 -1.67
CA ASP A 31 -21.20 -7.57 -0.56
C ASP A 31 -21.99 -6.33 -1.01
N LYS A 32 -23.29 -6.54 -1.17
CA LYS A 32 -24.22 -5.47 -1.60
C LYS A 32 -24.64 -4.53 -0.46
N THR A 33 -24.22 -4.80 0.79
CA THR A 33 -24.64 -3.99 1.95
C THR A 33 -23.84 -2.69 2.06
N ILE A 34 -22.69 -2.62 1.43
CA ILE A 34 -21.76 -1.47 1.51
C ILE A 34 -22.08 -0.34 0.52
N SER A 35 -23.14 -0.48 -0.29
CA SER A 35 -23.55 0.53 -1.25
C SER A 35 -25.07 0.52 -1.45
N PRO A 36 -25.70 1.67 -1.73
CA PRO A 36 -27.10 1.71 -2.14
C PRO A 36 -27.36 0.89 -3.40
N SER A 37 -28.61 0.43 -3.57
CA SER A 37 -29.00 -0.36 -4.74
C SER A 37 -28.65 0.35 -6.05
N GLY A 38 -28.07 -0.38 -6.99
CA GLY A 38 -27.65 0.14 -8.30
C GLY A 38 -26.41 1.03 -8.27
N LYS A 39 -25.71 1.10 -7.13
CA LYS A 39 -24.43 1.80 -6.99
C LYS A 39 -23.34 0.81 -6.62
N HIS A 40 -22.09 1.19 -6.89
CA HIS A 40 -20.92 0.37 -6.59
C HIS A 40 -19.86 1.17 -5.84
N VAL A 41 -19.15 0.48 -4.95
CA VAL A 41 -17.90 0.96 -4.39
C VAL A 41 -16.78 0.33 -5.19
N ILE A 42 -15.82 1.15 -5.58
CA ILE A 42 -14.63 0.73 -6.33
C ILE A 42 -13.40 1.18 -5.56
N GLY A 43 -12.55 0.22 -5.22
CA GLY A 43 -11.22 0.49 -4.66
C GLY A 43 -10.19 0.54 -5.78
N LEU A 44 -9.38 1.60 -5.78
CA LEU A 44 -8.24 1.73 -6.68
C LEU A 44 -6.97 1.78 -5.86
N PHE A 45 -6.09 0.79 -6.03
CA PHE A 45 -4.74 0.83 -5.49
C PHE A 45 -3.78 1.23 -6.62
N ILE A 46 -3.12 2.37 -6.45
CA ILE A 46 -2.42 3.05 -7.54
C ILE A 46 -0.92 3.14 -7.23
N GLN A 47 -0.10 2.68 -8.16
CA GLN A 47 1.37 2.66 -8.09
C GLN A 47 1.96 3.26 -9.39
N TYR A 48 3.05 4.00 -9.34
CA TYR A 48 3.80 4.40 -8.15
C TYR A 48 3.58 5.89 -7.91
N THR A 49 3.58 6.28 -6.64
CA THR A 49 3.45 7.68 -6.25
C THR A 49 4.50 8.01 -5.19
N PRO A 50 5.31 9.06 -5.39
CA PRO A 50 6.29 9.45 -4.40
C PRO A 50 5.60 10.09 -3.18
N TYR A 51 6.20 9.93 -2.00
CA TYR A 51 5.73 10.59 -0.77
C TYR A 51 5.73 12.12 -0.94
N LYS A 52 6.77 12.67 -1.56
CA LYS A 52 6.92 14.09 -1.85
C LYS A 52 7.20 14.26 -3.34
N PRO A 53 6.20 14.66 -4.15
CA PRO A 53 6.41 14.94 -5.57
C PRO A 53 7.38 16.07 -5.80
N SER A 54 8.22 15.95 -6.84
CA SER A 54 9.18 16.97 -7.23
C SER A 54 8.58 18.10 -8.09
N ASP A 55 7.43 17.84 -8.71
CA ASP A 55 6.73 18.74 -9.64
C ASP A 55 5.48 19.40 -9.03
N GLY A 56 5.19 19.12 -7.74
CA GLY A 56 4.00 19.63 -7.09
C GLY A 56 3.89 19.25 -5.62
N SER A 57 2.69 19.28 -5.09
CA SER A 57 2.42 18.93 -3.69
C SER A 57 1.09 18.22 -3.54
N TRP A 58 1.05 17.14 -2.74
CA TRP A 58 -0.19 16.48 -2.35
C TRP A 58 -1.09 17.35 -1.46
N GLU A 59 -0.59 18.45 -0.88
CA GLU A 59 -1.39 19.43 -0.16
C GLU A 59 -2.19 20.35 -1.09
N ASN A 60 -1.84 20.38 -2.39
CA ASN A 60 -2.55 21.18 -3.38
C ASN A 60 -3.75 20.39 -3.95
N PRO A 61 -5.01 20.84 -3.72
CA PRO A 61 -6.18 20.13 -4.22
C PRO A 61 -6.20 19.97 -5.75
N ALA A 62 -5.73 20.99 -6.50
CA ALA A 62 -5.70 20.92 -7.96
C ALA A 62 -4.69 19.88 -8.47
N TYR A 63 -3.58 19.69 -7.75
CA TYR A 63 -2.60 18.66 -8.06
C TYR A 63 -3.16 17.25 -7.84
N ARG A 64 -3.85 17.04 -6.70
CA ARG A 64 -4.56 15.79 -6.40
C ARG A 64 -5.62 15.48 -7.45
N GLU A 65 -6.44 16.46 -7.77
CA GLU A 65 -7.48 16.34 -8.81
C GLU A 65 -6.88 15.95 -10.17
N SER A 66 -5.82 16.62 -10.59
CA SER A 66 -5.13 16.30 -11.85
C SER A 66 -4.63 14.85 -11.90
N PHE A 67 -4.11 14.34 -10.80
CA PHE A 67 -3.66 12.96 -10.73
C PHE A 67 -4.83 11.97 -10.72
N ALA A 68 -5.91 12.26 -9.99
CA ALA A 68 -7.11 11.44 -9.98
C ALA A 68 -7.73 11.34 -11.38
N GLN A 69 -7.87 12.48 -12.09
CA GLN A 69 -8.40 12.52 -13.44
C GLN A 69 -7.53 11.75 -14.44
N ARG A 70 -6.22 11.75 -14.27
CA ARG A 70 -5.30 10.92 -15.06
C ARG A 70 -5.62 9.43 -14.87
N CYS A 71 -5.81 8.99 -13.62
CA CYS A 71 -6.16 7.61 -13.33
C CYS A 71 -7.52 7.22 -13.92
N PHE A 72 -8.52 8.08 -13.80
CA PHE A 72 -9.84 7.84 -14.36
C PHE A 72 -9.83 7.75 -15.89
N SER A 73 -9.09 8.64 -16.54
CA SER A 73 -8.92 8.61 -18.00
C SER A 73 -8.25 7.33 -18.49
N MET A 74 -7.31 6.79 -17.72
CA MET A 74 -6.69 5.50 -18.06
C MET A 74 -7.69 4.35 -17.95
N ILE A 75 -8.60 4.39 -16.99
CA ILE A 75 -9.65 3.37 -16.86
C ILE A 75 -10.63 3.48 -18.00
N ASP A 76 -10.95 4.71 -18.48
CA ASP A 76 -11.81 4.92 -19.65
C ASP A 76 -11.26 4.26 -20.93
N GLU A 77 -9.94 4.05 -21.05
CA GLU A 77 -9.35 3.31 -22.18
C GLU A 77 -9.86 1.86 -22.27
N TYR A 78 -10.20 1.26 -21.12
CA TYR A 78 -10.66 -0.13 -20.99
C TYR A 78 -12.17 -0.24 -20.72
N ALA A 79 -12.73 0.76 -20.05
CA ALA A 79 -14.13 0.85 -19.67
C ALA A 79 -14.69 2.23 -20.04
N PRO A 80 -15.03 2.47 -21.33
CA PRO A 80 -15.53 3.76 -21.77
C PRO A 80 -16.73 4.26 -20.98
N GLY A 81 -16.66 5.50 -20.48
CA GLY A 81 -17.69 6.10 -19.66
C GLY A 81 -17.50 5.91 -18.15
N PHE A 82 -16.40 5.28 -17.71
CA PHE A 82 -16.08 5.12 -16.29
C PHE A 82 -16.02 6.48 -15.59
N SER A 83 -15.23 7.42 -16.08
CA SER A 83 -15.09 8.76 -15.47
C SER A 83 -16.43 9.46 -15.31
N SER A 84 -17.31 9.38 -16.31
CA SER A 84 -18.63 10.02 -16.26
C SER A 84 -19.62 9.32 -15.33
N SER A 85 -19.34 8.09 -14.91
CA SER A 85 -20.16 7.33 -13.97
C SER A 85 -19.80 7.57 -12.49
N ILE A 86 -18.68 8.26 -12.23
CA ILE A 86 -18.22 8.55 -10.88
C ILE A 86 -19.17 9.54 -10.21
N ILE A 87 -19.75 9.14 -9.08
CA ILE A 87 -20.64 9.98 -8.27
C ILE A 87 -19.81 10.85 -7.31
N GLY A 88 -18.71 10.31 -6.83
CA GLY A 88 -17.78 10.95 -5.92
C GLY A 88 -16.63 10.00 -5.62
N TYR A 89 -15.53 10.53 -5.14
CA TYR A 89 -14.36 9.75 -4.75
C TYR A 89 -13.63 10.41 -3.59
N ASP A 90 -12.86 9.62 -2.89
CA ASP A 90 -11.86 10.05 -1.92
C ASP A 90 -10.49 9.52 -2.34
N MET A 91 -9.43 10.23 -1.97
CA MET A 91 -8.07 9.91 -2.36
C MET A 91 -7.13 10.07 -1.17
N LEU A 92 -6.56 8.95 -0.74
CA LEU A 92 -5.49 8.92 0.24
C LEU A 92 -4.13 8.87 -0.47
N THR A 93 -3.35 9.93 -0.27
CA THR A 93 -1.97 10.01 -0.75
C THR A 93 -1.00 9.39 0.26
N PRO A 94 0.28 9.11 -0.09
CA PRO A 94 1.24 8.60 0.88
C PRO A 94 1.36 9.42 2.18
N PRO A 95 1.39 10.79 2.16
CA PRO A 95 1.29 11.58 3.38
C PRO A 95 -0.02 11.41 4.16
N ASP A 96 -1.15 11.21 3.47
CA ASP A 96 -2.43 10.97 4.14
C ASP A 96 -2.41 9.62 4.87
N LEU A 97 -1.87 8.57 4.25
CA LEU A 97 -1.72 7.26 4.87
C LEU A 97 -0.85 7.32 6.13
N GLU A 98 0.20 8.12 6.12
CA GLU A 98 1.03 8.34 7.30
C GLU A 98 0.25 9.09 8.40
N ARG A 99 -0.44 10.16 8.03
CA ARG A 99 -1.18 11.01 8.98
C ARG A 99 -2.38 10.29 9.61
N GLU A 100 -3.14 9.54 8.81
CA GLU A 100 -4.42 8.96 9.24
C GLU A 100 -4.27 7.55 9.83
N ILE A 101 -3.31 6.77 9.31
CA ILE A 101 -3.14 5.36 9.67
C ILE A 101 -1.83 5.14 10.45
N GLY A 102 -0.93 6.12 10.49
CA GLY A 102 0.40 5.98 11.10
C GLY A 102 1.37 5.13 10.28
N LEU A 103 1.11 5.01 8.99
CA LEU A 103 1.92 4.20 8.08
C LEU A 103 3.13 5.01 7.58
N THR A 104 4.26 4.85 8.22
CA THR A 104 5.47 5.62 7.95
C THR A 104 5.82 5.67 6.47
N GLY A 105 5.93 6.90 5.93
CA GLY A 105 6.18 7.14 4.50
C GLY A 105 5.04 6.70 3.58
N GLY A 106 3.85 6.40 4.11
CA GLY A 106 2.74 5.81 3.35
C GLY A 106 3.05 4.43 2.79
N ASN A 107 4.06 3.73 3.33
CA ASN A 107 4.54 2.47 2.78
C ASN A 107 3.80 1.27 3.36
N ILE A 108 2.92 0.66 2.56
CA ILE A 108 2.12 -0.51 2.96
C ILE A 108 2.95 -1.75 3.34
N PHE A 109 4.22 -1.80 2.96
CA PHE A 109 5.13 -2.89 3.33
C PHE A 109 5.90 -2.62 4.64
N HIS A 110 5.64 -1.50 5.32
CA HIS A 110 6.34 -1.09 6.54
C HIS A 110 7.87 -1.04 6.38
N GLY A 111 8.33 -0.39 5.35
CA GLY A 111 9.73 -0.23 4.99
C GLY A 111 10.10 -0.88 3.66
N SER A 112 11.32 -0.64 3.22
CA SER A 112 11.85 -1.18 1.97
C SER A 112 11.76 -2.70 1.91
N MET A 113 11.56 -3.23 0.71
CA MET A 113 11.64 -4.66 0.39
C MET A 113 12.90 -5.00 -0.42
N GLY A 114 13.93 -4.15 -0.32
CA GLY A 114 15.23 -4.42 -0.92
C GLY A 114 16.02 -5.53 -0.19
N LEU A 115 17.05 -6.07 -0.81
CA LEU A 115 17.85 -7.14 -0.24
C LEU A 115 18.56 -6.76 1.09
N ASP A 116 18.79 -5.47 1.28
CA ASP A 116 19.32 -4.86 2.50
C ASP A 116 18.31 -4.75 3.65
N SER A 117 17.03 -4.99 3.37
CA SER A 117 15.90 -4.82 4.29
C SER A 117 15.03 -6.06 4.42
N LEU A 118 15.48 -7.19 3.88
CA LEU A 118 14.79 -8.49 3.92
C LEU A 118 15.53 -9.52 4.77
N PHE A 119 14.94 -10.68 4.94
CA PHE A 119 15.50 -11.84 5.64
C PHE A 119 16.02 -11.47 7.04
N LEU A 120 17.31 -11.68 7.28
CA LEU A 120 17.97 -11.44 8.56
C LEU A 120 18.08 -9.94 8.93
N MET A 121 17.79 -9.06 7.97
CA MET A 121 17.81 -7.60 8.17
C MET A 121 16.43 -7.04 8.55
N ARG A 122 15.37 -7.85 8.52
CA ARG A 122 14.01 -7.38 8.79
C ARG A 122 13.51 -7.83 10.17
N PRO A 123 13.07 -6.95 11.05
CA PRO A 123 12.96 -5.47 10.91
C PRO A 123 14.30 -4.75 10.96
N VAL A 124 15.27 -5.32 11.65
CA VAL A 124 16.63 -4.82 11.80
C VAL A 124 17.57 -5.99 12.11
N LYS A 125 18.83 -5.88 11.74
CA LYS A 125 19.87 -6.90 11.97
C LYS A 125 19.89 -7.36 13.44
N GLY A 126 19.85 -8.66 13.63
CA GLY A 126 19.86 -9.30 14.96
C GLY A 126 18.49 -9.54 15.58
N TRP A 127 17.41 -9.00 15.01
CA TRP A 127 16.05 -9.09 15.55
C TRP A 127 15.03 -9.71 14.56
N SER A 128 15.51 -10.48 13.61
CA SER A 128 14.67 -11.12 12.59
C SER A 128 13.85 -12.32 13.09
N ASN A 129 14.03 -12.71 14.34
CA ASN A 129 13.40 -13.88 14.96
C ASN A 129 12.11 -13.55 15.73
N TYR A 130 11.45 -12.48 15.40
CA TYR A 130 10.16 -12.01 15.96
C TYR A 130 10.21 -11.49 17.40
N ARG A 131 11.27 -11.75 18.15
CA ARG A 131 11.49 -11.22 19.51
C ARG A 131 11.92 -9.76 19.44
N THR A 132 11.67 -9.03 20.54
CA THR A 132 12.16 -7.66 20.72
C THR A 132 13.11 -7.58 21.92
N PRO A 133 13.83 -6.48 22.14
CA PRO A 133 14.60 -6.26 23.36
C PRO A 133 13.76 -6.26 24.64
N VAL A 134 12.45 -6.06 24.51
CA VAL A 134 11.51 -6.08 25.63
C VAL A 134 11.02 -7.50 25.82
N GLU A 135 11.24 -8.07 27.01
CA GLU A 135 10.80 -9.43 27.34
C GLU A 135 9.27 -9.57 27.20
N GLY A 136 8.83 -10.64 26.57
CA GLY A 136 7.42 -10.92 26.33
C GLY A 136 6.77 -10.10 25.18
N LEU A 137 7.52 -9.20 24.55
CA LEU A 137 7.05 -8.44 23.39
C LEU A 137 7.57 -9.03 22.07
N TYR A 138 6.66 -9.30 21.13
CA TYR A 138 6.96 -9.91 19.84
C TYR A 138 6.41 -9.09 18.68
N LEU A 139 7.08 -9.17 17.53
CA LEU A 139 6.64 -8.57 16.27
C LEU A 139 6.02 -9.64 15.36
N CYS A 140 4.80 -9.42 14.89
CA CYS A 140 4.06 -10.40 14.08
C CYS A 140 3.43 -9.81 12.81
N GLY A 141 3.63 -8.52 12.55
CA GLY A 141 3.07 -7.81 11.40
C GLY A 141 3.99 -7.75 10.19
N SER A 142 3.61 -6.95 9.21
CA SER A 142 4.34 -6.75 7.95
C SER A 142 5.76 -6.21 8.14
N GLY A 143 6.05 -5.56 9.27
CA GLY A 143 7.39 -5.12 9.64
C GLY A 143 8.36 -6.25 9.96
N ALA A 144 7.88 -7.47 10.29
CA ALA A 144 8.70 -8.64 10.56
C ALA A 144 8.92 -9.49 9.29
N HIS A 145 9.93 -10.39 9.33
CA HIS A 145 10.17 -11.34 8.24
C HIS A 145 8.94 -12.27 8.03
N PRO A 146 8.56 -12.63 6.80
CA PRO A 146 9.14 -12.28 5.50
C PRO A 146 8.67 -10.94 4.92
N GLY A 147 7.88 -10.16 5.61
CA GLY A 147 7.32 -8.91 5.15
C GLY A 147 5.83 -8.97 4.88
N GLY A 148 5.27 -7.90 4.30
CA GLY A 148 3.88 -7.81 3.90
C GLY A 148 3.53 -8.69 2.70
N GLY A 149 2.24 -8.85 2.43
CA GLY A 149 1.74 -9.62 1.27
C GLY A 149 0.43 -10.38 1.55
N VAL A 150 -0.29 -10.04 2.64
CA VAL A 150 -1.59 -10.63 3.00
C VAL A 150 -1.55 -12.18 3.11
N MET A 151 -0.40 -12.73 3.45
CA MET A 151 -0.17 -14.19 3.51
C MET A 151 -0.23 -14.76 4.94
N GLY A 152 -0.29 -13.91 5.98
CA GLY A 152 -0.26 -14.32 7.38
C GLY A 152 1.07 -14.92 7.88
N ALA A 153 2.10 -15.01 7.04
CA ALA A 153 3.34 -15.69 7.38
C ALA A 153 4.09 -15.08 8.58
N PRO A 154 4.23 -13.74 8.71
CA PRO A 154 4.85 -13.15 9.89
C PRO A 154 4.13 -13.52 11.19
N GLY A 155 2.79 -13.48 11.18
CA GLY A 155 1.97 -13.84 12.33
C GLY A 155 2.13 -15.32 12.71
N ARG A 156 2.07 -16.22 11.72
CA ARG A 156 2.27 -17.66 11.94
C ARG A 156 3.65 -17.96 12.54
N ASN A 157 4.69 -17.37 11.98
CA ASN A 157 6.05 -17.58 12.43
C ASN A 157 6.26 -17.03 13.86
N ALA A 158 5.76 -15.82 14.12
CA ALA A 158 5.80 -15.23 15.47
C ALA A 158 5.07 -16.10 16.49
N ALA A 159 3.89 -16.63 16.16
CA ALA A 159 3.15 -17.52 17.04
C ALA A 159 3.95 -18.78 17.44
N HIS A 160 4.68 -19.39 16.50
CA HIS A 160 5.56 -20.51 16.82
C HIS A 160 6.64 -20.12 17.83
N VAL A 161 7.26 -18.95 17.64
CA VAL A 161 8.30 -18.45 18.55
C VAL A 161 7.74 -18.18 19.95
N VAL A 162 6.56 -17.55 20.05
CA VAL A 162 5.87 -17.32 21.33
C VAL A 162 5.57 -18.63 22.04
N ILE A 163 5.03 -19.62 21.33
CA ILE A 163 4.71 -20.94 21.90
C ILE A 163 5.96 -21.67 22.40
N GLU A 164 7.07 -21.56 21.65
CA GLU A 164 8.35 -22.14 22.09
C GLU A 164 8.88 -21.50 23.38
N ASP A 165 8.77 -20.18 23.50
CA ASP A 165 9.23 -19.46 24.68
C ASP A 165 8.37 -19.78 25.92
N LEU A 166 7.04 -19.84 25.76
CA LEU A 166 6.12 -20.22 26.81
C LEU A 166 6.32 -21.66 27.33
N LYS A 167 6.90 -22.56 26.53
CA LYS A 167 7.24 -23.91 26.95
C LYS A 167 8.54 -24.00 27.74
N LYS A 168 9.36 -22.95 27.67
CA LYS A 168 10.67 -22.88 28.35
C LYS A 168 10.62 -22.13 29.68
N SER A 169 9.56 -21.35 29.87
CA SER A 169 9.26 -20.63 31.11
C SER A 169 8.49 -21.54 32.08
#